data_d5ee9a9686086ec9f4784c7b86b4717c
#
_entry.id   d5ee9a9686086ec9f4784c7b86b4717c
#
_cell.length_a   1.000
_cell.length_b   1.000
_cell.length_c   1.000
_cell.angle_alpha   90.00
_cell.angle_beta   90.00
_cell.angle_gamma   90.00
#
_symmetry.space_group_name_H-M   'P 1'
#
loop_
_entity.id
_entity.type
_entity.pdbx_description
1 polymer ?
#
loop_
_entity_poly.entity_id
_entity_poly.type
_entity_poly.pdbx_seq_one_letter_code
_entity_poly.pdbx_strand_id
1 'polypeptide(L)'
;RLIADDAVEIKRIADRRLIGSCPEIIRYLIELRGIGILNVKELFGVGSVKEQKTVDLVIKLEVWDGKADSYDRLGLNEEYMDILGNKVQLNTIPVRPGRNVAMICESAAMTNRQKKMGKNTAQDFANRIGK
;
A
#
# COMPACT_ATOMS: atom_id res chain seq x y z
N ARG A 1 -11.10 -3.09 -1.98
CA ARG A 1 -11.59 -4.28 -1.27
C ARG A 1 -10.68 -4.69 -0.14
N LEU A 2 -11.26 -5.04 0.99
CA LEU A 2 -10.51 -5.51 2.15
C LEU A 2 -10.08 -6.96 1.95
N ILE A 3 -8.80 -7.24 2.22
CA ILE A 3 -8.29 -8.61 2.33
C ILE A 3 -8.06 -8.95 3.79
N ALA A 4 -7.31 -8.10 4.51
CA ALA A 4 -7.02 -8.27 5.92
C ALA A 4 -6.79 -6.91 6.58
N ASP A 5 -7.12 -6.80 7.86
CA ASP A 5 -6.90 -5.58 8.63
C ASP A 5 -5.51 -5.58 9.29
N ASP A 6 -5.32 -6.43 10.26
CA ASP A 6 -4.13 -6.39 11.12
C ASP A 6 -2.99 -7.27 10.60
N ALA A 7 -3.28 -8.46 10.14
CA ALA A 7 -2.28 -9.42 9.72
C ALA A 7 -2.59 -9.98 8.33
N VAL A 8 -1.58 -9.99 7.49
CA VAL A 8 -1.66 -10.56 6.13
C VAL A 8 -0.71 -11.74 6.06
N GLU A 9 -1.23 -12.88 5.64
CA GLU A 9 -0.39 -14.02 5.30
C GLU A 9 0.10 -13.87 3.86
N ILE A 10 1.40 -14.00 3.66
CA ILE A 10 2.00 -13.87 2.34
C ILE A 10 2.64 -15.18 1.95
N LYS A 11 2.29 -15.66 0.75
CA LYS A 11 2.88 -16.85 0.16
C LYS A 11 3.56 -16.49 -1.15
N ARG A 12 4.72 -17.10 -1.37
CA ARG A 12 5.43 -17.01 -2.65
C ARG A 12 5.01 -18.19 -3.52
N ILE A 13 4.54 -17.90 -4.73
CA ILE A 13 4.17 -18.94 -5.69
C ILE A 13 5.22 -19.08 -6.80
N ALA A 14 5.06 -20.09 -7.65
CA ALA A 14 6.10 -20.60 -8.55
C ALA A 14 6.75 -19.55 -9.47
N ASP A 15 6.05 -18.57 -9.92
CA ASP A 15 6.54 -17.50 -10.81
C ASP A 15 7.03 -16.25 -10.08
N ARG A 16 7.48 -16.42 -8.84
CA ARG A 16 7.97 -15.37 -7.95
C ARG A 16 6.95 -14.30 -7.61
N ARG A 17 5.70 -14.66 -7.71
CA ARG A 17 4.62 -13.78 -7.34
C ARG A 17 4.27 -13.99 -5.86
N LEU A 18 3.97 -12.91 -5.15
CA LEU A 18 3.55 -12.97 -3.76
C LEU A 18 2.03 -12.81 -3.70
N ILE A 19 1.38 -13.69 -2.97
CA ILE A 19 -0.06 -13.64 -2.75
C ILE A 19 -0.33 -13.33 -1.29
N GLY A 20 -1.09 -12.26 -1.06
CA GLY A 20 -1.55 -11.89 0.28
C GLY A 20 -2.95 -12.40 0.54
N SER A 21 -3.18 -12.94 1.72
CA SER A 21 -4.47 -13.43 2.18
C SER A 21 -4.66 -13.16 3.67
N CYS A 22 -5.87 -13.37 4.16
CA CYS A 22 -6.22 -13.14 5.55
C CYS A 22 -6.23 -14.44 6.35
N PRO A 23 -5.65 -14.47 7.56
CA PRO A 23 -5.87 -15.59 8.47
C PRO A 23 -7.36 -15.82 8.68
N GLU A 24 -7.78 -17.07 8.66
CA GLU A 24 -9.21 -17.42 8.71
C GLU A 24 -9.94 -16.82 9.92
N ILE A 25 -9.26 -16.78 11.07
CA ILE A 25 -9.87 -16.33 12.33
C ILE A 25 -10.28 -14.85 12.32
N ILE A 26 -9.64 -14.02 11.48
CA ILE A 26 -9.94 -12.58 11.37
C ILE A 26 -10.51 -12.19 10.02
N ARG A 27 -10.90 -13.17 9.21
CA ARG A 27 -11.42 -12.90 7.86
C ARG A 27 -12.65 -12.02 7.88
N TYR A 28 -12.63 -10.96 7.07
CA TYR A 28 -13.66 -9.93 6.92
C TYR A 28 -13.80 -8.97 8.10
N LEU A 29 -12.98 -9.13 9.15
CA LEU A 29 -13.09 -8.32 10.36
C LEU A 29 -12.14 -7.15 10.33
N ILE A 30 -12.61 -5.99 10.80
CA ILE A 30 -11.78 -4.83 11.10
C ILE A 30 -12.07 -4.35 12.52
N GLU A 31 -11.07 -3.75 13.14
CA GLU A 31 -11.22 -3.10 14.43
C GLU A 31 -11.21 -1.58 14.24
N LEU A 32 -12.26 -0.93 14.69
CA LEU A 32 -12.32 0.54 14.73
C LEU A 32 -12.39 0.98 16.18
N ARG A 33 -11.39 1.76 16.60
CA ARG A 33 -11.34 2.30 17.95
C ARG A 33 -12.56 3.16 18.22
N GLY A 34 -13.22 2.91 19.35
CA GLY A 34 -14.45 3.60 19.73
C GLY A 34 -15.73 2.95 19.22
N ILE A 35 -15.62 2.03 18.26
CA ILE A 35 -16.77 1.31 17.72
C ILE A 35 -16.69 -0.19 18.02
N GLY A 36 -15.52 -0.79 17.81
CA GLY A 36 -15.29 -2.20 18.06
C GLY A 36 -14.94 -2.99 16.81
N ILE A 37 -15.23 -4.28 16.84
CA ILE A 37 -14.96 -5.19 15.74
C ILE A 37 -16.17 -5.24 14.82
N LEU A 38 -15.93 -5.00 13.53
CA LEU A 38 -16.96 -4.98 12.50
C LEU A 38 -16.70 -6.07 11.49
N ASN A 39 -17.76 -6.65 10.93
CA ASN A 39 -17.68 -7.55 9.78
C ASN A 39 -17.98 -6.76 8.51
N VAL A 40 -16.95 -6.48 7.73
CA VAL A 40 -17.05 -5.65 6.54
C VAL A 40 -17.95 -6.27 5.48
N LYS A 41 -17.88 -7.59 5.31
CA LYS A 41 -18.72 -8.29 4.34
C LYS A 41 -20.19 -8.18 4.69
N GLU A 42 -20.54 -8.32 5.97
CA GLU A 42 -21.94 -8.20 6.42
C GLU A 42 -22.47 -6.77 6.27
N LEU A 43 -21.62 -5.76 6.59
CA LEU A 43 -22.04 -4.36 6.55
C LEU A 43 -22.10 -3.79 5.14
N PHE A 44 -21.15 -4.15 4.28
CA PHE A 44 -20.97 -3.51 2.98
C PHE A 44 -21.09 -4.45 1.77
N GLY A 45 -21.35 -5.73 2.01
CA GLY A 45 -21.58 -6.71 0.96
C GLY A 45 -20.35 -7.42 0.45
N VAL A 46 -20.56 -8.46 -0.35
CA VAL A 46 -19.48 -9.33 -0.86
C VAL A 46 -18.48 -8.58 -1.75
N GLY A 47 -18.89 -7.50 -2.39
CA GLY A 47 -18.03 -6.70 -3.24
C GLY A 47 -17.00 -5.86 -2.48
N SER A 48 -17.13 -5.74 -1.15
CA SER A 48 -16.24 -4.96 -0.30
C SER A 48 -15.01 -5.72 0.18
N VAL A 49 -14.99 -7.05 0.00
CA VAL A 49 -13.93 -7.93 0.48
C VAL A 49 -13.38 -8.79 -0.65
N LYS A 50 -12.18 -9.30 -0.43
CA LYS A 50 -11.54 -10.24 -1.35
C LYS A 50 -10.69 -11.21 -0.53
N GLU A 51 -10.62 -12.47 -0.94
CA GLU A 51 -9.91 -13.48 -0.15
C GLU A 51 -8.40 -13.42 -0.33
N GLN A 52 -7.93 -13.09 -1.53
CA GLN A 52 -6.50 -12.99 -1.80
C GLN A 52 -6.21 -12.07 -2.96
N LYS A 53 -5.00 -11.56 -3.01
CA LYS A 53 -4.51 -10.74 -4.10
C LYS A 53 -2.99 -10.75 -4.16
N THR A 54 -2.45 -10.53 -5.36
CA THR A 54 -1.02 -10.32 -5.54
C THR A 54 -0.58 -9.07 -4.77
N VAL A 55 0.54 -9.16 -4.07
CA VAL A 55 1.15 -8.03 -3.38
C VAL A 55 1.97 -7.23 -4.39
N ASP A 56 1.57 -6.00 -4.65
CA ASP A 56 2.20 -5.14 -5.65
C ASP A 56 2.97 -3.97 -5.05
N LEU A 57 2.62 -3.55 -3.83
CA LEU A 57 3.15 -2.35 -3.22
C LEU A 57 3.11 -2.48 -1.71
N VAL A 58 4.17 -2.03 -1.06
CA VAL A 58 4.20 -1.86 0.40
C VAL A 58 4.21 -0.37 0.69
N ILE A 59 3.33 0.05 1.57
CA ILE A 59 3.31 1.43 2.07
C ILE A 59 3.69 1.39 3.54
N LYS A 60 4.79 2.06 3.86
CA LYS A 60 5.27 2.20 5.24
C LYS A 60 4.86 3.56 5.75
N LEU A 61 4.07 3.56 6.82
CA LEU A 61 3.63 4.81 7.44
C LEU A 61 4.56 5.15 8.61
N GLU A 62 5.09 6.35 8.60
CA GLU A 62 5.97 6.86 9.66
C GLU A 62 5.42 8.14 10.24
N VAL A 63 5.55 8.32 11.55
CA VAL A 63 5.19 9.59 12.17
C VAL A 63 6.11 10.67 11.63
N TRP A 64 5.53 11.80 11.21
CA TRP A 64 6.27 12.94 10.69
C TRP A 64 7.25 13.48 11.74
N ASP A 65 8.52 13.56 11.37
CA ASP A 65 9.60 14.03 12.27
C ASP A 65 9.93 15.53 12.12
N GLY A 66 9.21 16.22 11.25
CA GLY A 66 9.44 17.63 10.96
C GLY A 66 10.58 17.92 9.98
N LYS A 67 11.24 16.89 9.48
CA LYS A 67 12.36 17.03 8.54
C LYS A 67 11.90 16.73 7.13
N ALA A 68 11.61 17.79 6.37
CA ALA A 68 11.11 17.63 4.99
C ALA A 68 12.08 16.87 4.09
N ASP A 69 13.39 16.98 4.35
CA ASP A 69 14.41 16.37 3.51
C ASP A 69 14.53 14.85 3.69
N SER A 70 13.86 14.30 4.72
CA SER A 70 13.87 12.85 4.96
C SER A 70 13.04 12.07 3.94
N TYR A 71 12.22 12.76 3.13
CA TYR A 71 11.27 12.12 2.22
C TYR A 71 11.51 12.56 0.78
N ASP A 72 11.28 11.61 -0.14
CA ASP A 72 11.42 11.87 -1.57
C ASP A 72 10.22 12.69 -2.07
N ARG A 73 10.44 13.98 -2.28
CA ARG A 73 9.39 14.93 -2.70
C ARG A 73 8.89 14.67 -4.11
N LEU A 74 9.75 14.23 -4.99
CA LEU A 74 9.42 14.08 -6.41
C LEU A 74 9.07 12.66 -6.80
N GLY A 75 9.31 11.69 -5.92
CA GLY A 75 9.04 10.29 -6.24
C GLY A 75 10.01 9.70 -7.26
N LEU A 76 11.23 10.23 -7.34
CA LEU A 76 12.25 9.76 -8.27
C LEU A 76 13.05 8.59 -7.73
N ASN A 77 13.21 8.50 -6.40
CA ASN A 77 13.95 7.43 -5.76
C ASN A 77 13.04 6.22 -5.60
N GLU A 78 13.54 5.05 -5.96
CA GLU A 78 12.82 3.81 -5.81
C GLU A 78 13.35 3.05 -4.59
N GLU A 79 12.45 2.66 -3.70
CA GLU A 79 12.76 1.82 -2.56
C GLU A 79 12.04 0.49 -2.69
N TYR A 80 12.62 -0.54 -2.12
CA TYR A 80 12.07 -1.90 -2.18
C TYR A 80 12.15 -2.55 -0.81
N MET A 81 11.21 -3.43 -0.54
CA MET A 81 11.25 -4.33 0.62
C MET A 81 11.39 -5.75 0.11
N ASP A 82 12.32 -6.50 0.71
CA ASP A 82 12.46 -7.93 0.42
C ASP A 82 11.41 -8.71 1.22
N ILE A 83 10.57 -9.44 0.51
CA ILE A 83 9.57 -10.32 1.12
C ILE A 83 9.74 -11.70 0.49
N LEU A 84 10.14 -12.66 1.30
CA LEU A 84 10.35 -14.04 0.87
C LEU A 84 11.27 -14.15 -0.37
N GLY A 85 12.28 -13.29 -0.45
CA GLY A 85 13.22 -13.26 -1.56
C GLY A 85 12.78 -12.45 -2.77
N ASN A 86 11.61 -11.87 -2.75
CA ASN A 86 11.11 -11.00 -3.82
C ASN A 86 11.20 -9.54 -3.40
N LYS A 87 11.65 -8.69 -4.32
CA LYS A 87 11.65 -7.24 -4.12
C LYS A 87 10.28 -6.66 -4.45
N VAL A 88 9.67 -6.01 -3.47
CA VAL A 88 8.38 -5.34 -3.61
C VAL A 88 8.60 -3.84 -3.50
N GLN A 89 7.98 -3.08 -4.39
CA GLN A 89 8.02 -1.63 -4.35
C GLN A 89 7.58 -1.12 -2.98
N LEU A 90 8.35 -0.18 -2.41
CA LEU A 90 8.08 0.40 -1.09
C LEU A 90 7.92 1.91 -1.22
N ASN A 91 6.86 2.44 -0.64
CA ASN A 91 6.70 3.88 -0.42
C ASN A 91 6.68 4.16 1.08
N THR A 92 7.54 5.04 1.54
CA THR A 92 7.54 5.51 2.92
C THR A 92 6.82 6.85 2.99
N ILE A 93 5.74 6.91 3.73
CA ILE A 93 4.85 8.06 3.77
C ILE A 93 4.81 8.64 5.18
N PRO A 94 5.14 9.95 5.34
CA PRO A 94 5.01 10.60 6.64
C PRO A 94 3.55 10.86 6.98
N VAL A 95 3.15 10.58 8.20
CA VAL A 95 1.79 10.82 8.70
C VAL A 95 1.81 11.79 9.87
N ARG A 96 0.81 12.66 9.90
CA ARG A 96 0.60 13.63 10.97
C ARG A 96 -0.89 13.98 11.05
N PRO A 97 -1.37 14.56 12.17
CA PRO A 97 -2.75 14.99 12.27
C PRO A 97 -3.18 15.89 11.11
N GLY A 98 -4.38 15.70 10.60
CA GLY A 98 -4.92 16.47 9.48
C GLY A 98 -4.59 15.94 8.09
N ARG A 99 -3.72 14.96 7.99
CA ARG A 99 -3.37 14.36 6.69
C ARG A 99 -4.31 13.20 6.37
N ASN A 100 -4.87 13.19 5.16
CA ASN A 100 -5.75 12.10 4.72
C ASN A 100 -4.92 10.91 4.23
N VAL A 101 -4.66 9.97 5.13
CA VAL A 101 -3.83 8.79 4.85
C VAL A 101 -4.47 7.90 3.79
N ALA A 102 -5.79 7.73 3.83
CA ALA A 102 -6.49 6.86 2.87
C ALA A 102 -6.30 7.37 1.43
N MET A 103 -6.48 8.68 1.21
CA MET A 103 -6.28 9.28 -0.10
C MET A 103 -4.83 9.17 -0.57
N ILE A 104 -3.88 9.34 0.32
CA ILE A 104 -2.45 9.24 0.01
C ILE A 104 -2.09 7.81 -0.40
N CYS A 105 -2.59 6.82 0.33
CA CYS A 105 -2.35 5.40 0.00
C CYS A 105 -2.98 5.03 -1.34
N GLU A 106 -4.19 5.50 -1.62
CA GLU A 106 -4.85 5.28 -2.90
C GLU A 106 -4.04 5.89 -4.05
N SER A 107 -3.58 7.13 -3.87
CA SER A 107 -2.76 7.82 -4.87
C SER A 107 -1.43 7.09 -5.11
N ALA A 108 -0.80 6.59 -4.05
CA ALA A 108 0.43 5.80 -4.17
C ALA A 108 0.20 4.51 -4.97
N ALA A 109 -0.91 3.82 -4.70
CA ALA A 109 -1.26 2.60 -5.42
C ALA A 109 -1.52 2.87 -6.91
N MET A 110 -2.25 3.94 -7.22
CA MET A 110 -2.53 4.34 -8.60
C MET A 110 -1.26 4.72 -9.34
N THR A 111 -0.37 5.47 -8.70
CA THR A 111 0.92 5.86 -9.28
C THR A 111 1.80 4.65 -9.57
N ASN A 112 1.85 3.70 -8.63
CA ASN A 112 2.59 2.46 -8.82
C ASN A 112 2.06 1.66 -10.01
N ARG A 113 0.75 1.61 -10.16
CA ARG A 113 0.09 0.96 -11.29
C ARG A 113 0.46 1.61 -12.61
N GLN A 114 0.49 2.95 -12.67
CA GLN A 114 0.93 3.69 -13.86
C GLN A 114 2.38 3.38 -14.23
N LYS A 115 3.27 3.33 -13.24
CA LYS A 115 4.68 3.00 -13.47
C LYS A 115 4.84 1.61 -14.09
N LYS A 116 4.07 0.64 -13.60
CA LYS A 116 4.08 -0.72 -14.18
C LYS A 116 3.57 -0.75 -15.61
N MET A 117 2.74 0.21 -15.99
CA MET A 117 2.23 0.38 -17.36
C MET A 117 3.14 1.25 -18.22
N GLY A 118 4.31 1.63 -17.74
CA GLY A 118 5.30 2.39 -18.47
C GLY A 118 5.21 3.91 -18.30
N LYS A 119 4.29 4.43 -17.50
CA LYS A 119 4.15 5.87 -17.29
C LYS A 119 4.71 6.30 -15.95
N ASN A 120 5.71 7.18 -15.97
CA ASN A 120 6.33 7.73 -14.77
C ASN A 120 6.27 9.27 -14.80
N THR A 121 5.28 9.82 -14.12
CA THR A 121 5.05 11.28 -14.09
C THR A 121 6.20 12.03 -13.44
N ALA A 122 6.80 11.48 -12.38
CA ALA A 122 7.93 12.10 -11.72
C ALA A 122 9.13 12.24 -12.66
N GLN A 123 9.41 11.21 -13.45
CA GLN A 123 10.49 11.25 -14.43
C GLN A 123 10.18 12.22 -15.56
N ASP A 124 8.93 12.27 -16.02
CA ASP A 124 8.49 13.22 -17.03
C ASP A 124 8.69 14.65 -16.57
N PHE A 125 8.34 14.93 -15.31
CA PHE A 125 8.56 16.25 -14.71
C PHE A 125 10.05 16.58 -14.61
N ALA A 126 10.87 15.65 -14.14
CA ALA A 126 12.32 15.84 -14.03
C ALA A 126 12.92 16.14 -15.43
N ASN A 127 12.45 15.45 -16.46
CA ASN A 127 12.91 15.67 -17.83
C ASN A 127 12.52 17.08 -18.34
N ARG A 128 11.36 17.60 -17.93
CA ARG A 128 10.92 18.94 -18.31
C ARG A 128 11.78 20.03 -17.69
N ILE A 129 12.22 19.87 -16.46
CA ILE A 129 13.03 20.88 -15.75
C ILE A 129 14.51 20.67 -15.90
N GLY A 130 14.97 19.49 -16.28
CA GLY A 130 16.38 19.12 -16.41
C GLY A 130 17.00 19.51 -17.74
N LYS A 131 16.27 20.22 -18.56
CA LYS A 131 16.77 20.71 -19.88
C LYS A 131 17.13 22.20 -19.79
#